data_9250e0524c9023a89e36a59b192a7f13
#
_entry.id   9250e0524c9023a89e36a59b192a7f13
#
_cell.length_a   1.000
_cell.length_b   1.000
_cell.length_c   1.000
_cell.angle_alpha   90.00
_cell.angle_beta   90.00
_cell.angle_gamma   90.00
#
_symmetry.space_group_name_H-M   'P 1'
#
loop_
_entity.id
_entity.type
_entity.pdbx_description
1 polymer ?
#
loop_
_entity_poly.entity_id
_entity_poly.type
_entity_poly.pdbx_seq_one_letter_code
_entity_poly.pdbx_strand_id
1 'polypeptide(L)'
;MSLLKRIAPQLIALALLVALVTVFYPGFLKLDLSGGRLVGPMIDVLKRGAPVALLAVGMTLVIATRGIDLSVGTTMAICGAVAAWAVAGGWGLVPALLLALAAGALAGLWNGLLVAVVGIQPFVATLILMTMGRGIAQLITEGRILTFNHAGFAFLGSGTLLGLPVPAWLWLACGLGMAALMRRTALGLLVEAIGINRRASALAGVNATVLLIAVYVVSGLCAALAGIVVTADIRGADANNAGLWLELDAILAVVIGGNSLLGGRFSIIASLLGALIIQTIDTGILLAGFPSEYNLVIKAGLVLVILVLQSPRIAGEWRLWRDSHRASREARAAQRSRT
;
A
#
# COMPACT_ATOMS: atom_id res chain seq x y z
N MET A 1 -10.49 -17.98 -13.25
CA MET A 1 -9.45 -17.17 -13.93
C MET A 1 -8.13 -17.40 -13.22
N SER A 2 -7.06 -17.77 -13.90
CA SER A 2 -5.73 -17.93 -13.27
C SER A 2 -5.28 -16.60 -12.65
N LEU A 3 -4.54 -16.67 -11.54
CA LEU A 3 -3.96 -15.49 -10.85
C LEU A 3 -3.25 -14.57 -11.83
N LEU A 4 -2.48 -15.17 -12.75
CA LEU A 4 -1.71 -14.44 -13.76
C LEU A 4 -2.60 -13.53 -14.62
N LYS A 5 -3.76 -13.99 -15.04
CA LYS A 5 -4.71 -13.17 -15.84
C LYS A 5 -5.27 -11.99 -15.05
N ARG A 6 -5.34 -12.12 -13.72
CA ARG A 6 -5.85 -11.07 -12.85
C ARG A 6 -4.82 -9.97 -12.58
N ILE A 7 -3.53 -10.30 -12.51
CA ILE A 7 -2.44 -9.36 -12.21
C ILE A 7 -1.69 -8.88 -13.47
N ALA A 8 -2.00 -9.44 -14.66
CA ALA A 8 -1.34 -9.08 -15.90
C ALA A 8 -1.40 -7.59 -16.23
N PRO A 9 -2.52 -6.86 -16.07
CA PRO A 9 -2.56 -5.41 -16.34
C PRO A 9 -1.57 -4.63 -15.48
N GLN A 10 -1.45 -4.98 -14.18
CA GLN A 10 -0.53 -4.32 -13.24
C GLN A 10 0.93 -4.63 -13.57
N LEU A 11 1.23 -5.87 -13.95
CA LEU A 11 2.58 -6.24 -14.40
C LEU A 11 2.97 -5.50 -15.68
N ILE A 12 2.06 -5.39 -16.63
CA ILE A 12 2.29 -4.63 -17.88
C ILE A 12 2.49 -3.15 -17.55
N ALA A 13 1.66 -2.56 -16.70
CA ALA A 13 1.80 -1.16 -16.28
C ALA A 13 3.15 -0.92 -15.59
N LEU A 14 3.56 -1.80 -14.67
CA LEU A 14 4.86 -1.71 -14.01
C LEU A 14 6.01 -1.85 -15.00
N ALA A 15 5.95 -2.82 -15.92
CA ALA A 15 6.98 -3.03 -16.93
C ALA A 15 7.11 -1.82 -17.88
N LEU A 16 5.98 -1.26 -18.32
CA LEU A 16 5.97 -0.05 -19.15
C LEU A 16 6.53 1.17 -18.41
N LEU A 17 6.19 1.31 -17.13
CA LEU A 17 6.70 2.40 -16.28
C LEU A 17 8.21 2.26 -16.06
N VAL A 18 8.70 1.06 -15.74
CA VAL A 18 10.13 0.77 -15.60
C VAL A 18 10.86 1.06 -16.92
N ALA A 19 10.31 0.65 -18.06
CA ALA A 19 10.88 0.95 -19.37
C ALA A 19 10.93 2.47 -19.63
N LEU A 20 9.84 3.19 -19.33
CA LEU A 20 9.77 4.64 -19.45
C LEU A 20 10.84 5.33 -18.60
N VAL A 21 10.93 4.99 -17.30
CA VAL A 21 11.93 5.58 -16.40
C VAL A 21 13.34 5.25 -16.88
N THR A 22 13.59 4.05 -17.41
CA THR A 22 14.91 3.64 -17.94
C THR A 22 15.30 4.44 -19.18
N VAL A 23 14.35 4.83 -20.03
CA VAL A 23 14.61 5.69 -21.21
C VAL A 23 15.09 7.08 -20.76
N PHE A 24 14.47 7.67 -19.74
CA PHE A 24 14.86 8.98 -19.19
C PHE A 24 16.09 8.90 -18.30
N TYR A 25 16.28 7.77 -17.60
CA TYR A 25 17.41 7.54 -16.70
C TYR A 25 18.03 6.16 -16.98
N PRO A 26 19.01 6.05 -17.90
CA PRO A 26 19.63 4.78 -18.28
C PRO A 26 20.28 4.00 -17.14
N GLY A 27 20.58 4.67 -16.02
CA GLY A 27 21.11 4.05 -14.79
C GLY A 27 20.06 3.34 -13.93
N PHE A 28 18.75 3.44 -14.25
CA PHE A 28 17.68 2.93 -13.39
C PHE A 28 17.77 1.40 -13.13
N LEU A 29 18.19 0.63 -14.15
CA LEU A 29 18.35 -0.83 -14.04
C LEU A 29 19.75 -1.25 -13.58
N LYS A 30 20.67 -0.30 -13.32
CA LYS A 30 22.00 -0.66 -12.81
C LYS A 30 21.87 -1.24 -11.41
N LEU A 31 22.48 -2.40 -11.24
CA LEU A 31 22.62 -3.10 -9.97
C LEU A 31 24.09 -3.28 -9.68
N ASP A 32 24.56 -2.70 -8.61
CA ASP A 32 25.93 -2.84 -8.13
C ASP A 32 25.96 -3.69 -6.86
N LEU A 33 26.98 -4.50 -6.71
CA LEU A 33 27.23 -5.27 -5.50
C LEU A 33 28.33 -4.57 -4.69
N SER A 34 27.95 -3.85 -3.65
CA SER A 34 28.89 -3.15 -2.76
C SER A 34 28.84 -3.77 -1.37
N GLY A 35 29.96 -4.34 -0.93
CA GLY A 35 30.07 -4.92 0.42
C GLY A 35 29.04 -6.02 0.71
N GLY A 36 28.67 -6.85 -0.27
CA GLY A 36 27.67 -7.92 -0.14
C GLY A 36 26.22 -7.41 -0.13
N ARG A 37 26.00 -6.14 -0.49
CA ARG A 37 24.68 -5.50 -0.60
C ARG A 37 24.39 -5.16 -2.06
N LEU A 38 23.19 -5.47 -2.50
CA LEU A 38 22.69 -4.98 -3.78
C LEU A 38 22.30 -3.50 -3.61
N VAL A 39 22.86 -2.65 -4.47
CA VAL A 39 22.63 -1.20 -4.48
C VAL A 39 22.18 -0.81 -5.89
N GLY A 40 21.22 0.07 -5.97
CA GLY A 40 20.70 0.58 -7.23
C GLY A 40 19.27 1.12 -7.10
N PRO A 41 18.80 1.92 -8.07
CA PRO A 41 17.48 2.54 -7.99
C PRO A 41 16.32 1.54 -7.84
N MET A 42 16.42 0.36 -8.45
CA MET A 42 15.42 -0.72 -8.27
C MET A 42 15.39 -1.26 -6.84
N ILE A 43 16.54 -1.32 -6.17
CA ILE A 43 16.63 -1.73 -4.76
C ILE A 43 16.04 -0.63 -3.86
N ASP A 44 16.27 0.63 -4.22
CA ASP A 44 15.66 1.77 -3.51
C ASP A 44 14.14 1.78 -3.64
N VAL A 45 13.58 1.40 -4.81
CA VAL A 45 12.12 1.20 -4.97
C VAL A 45 11.60 0.15 -3.99
N LEU A 46 12.28 -0.98 -3.83
CA LEU A 46 11.87 -2.03 -2.89
C LEU A 46 11.97 -1.57 -1.42
N LYS A 47 13.00 -0.82 -1.09
CA LYS A 47 13.23 -0.30 0.27
C LYS A 47 12.22 0.79 0.63
N ARG A 48 12.17 1.85 -0.19
CA ARG A 48 11.32 3.03 0.06
C ARG A 48 9.84 2.75 -0.15
N GLY A 49 9.49 1.74 -0.96
CA GLY A 49 8.12 1.27 -1.16
C GLY A 49 7.57 0.45 0.00
N ALA A 50 8.40 0.05 0.97
CA ALA A 50 7.96 -0.79 2.09
C ALA A 50 6.81 -0.17 2.90
N PRO A 51 6.82 1.12 3.30
CA PRO A 51 5.72 1.71 4.04
C PRO A 51 4.40 1.67 3.25
N VAL A 52 4.40 2.10 1.99
CA VAL A 52 3.21 2.10 1.13
C VAL A 52 2.71 0.67 0.92
N ALA A 53 3.61 -0.30 0.68
CA ALA A 53 3.24 -1.69 0.49
C ALA A 53 2.59 -2.30 1.74
N LEU A 54 3.15 -2.05 2.94
CA LEU A 54 2.59 -2.49 4.21
C LEU A 54 1.20 -1.87 4.45
N LEU A 55 1.06 -0.56 4.26
CA LEU A 55 -0.21 0.14 4.39
C LEU A 55 -1.24 -0.38 3.39
N ALA A 56 -0.83 -0.65 2.13
CA ALA A 56 -1.71 -1.19 1.09
C ALA A 56 -2.24 -2.59 1.42
N VAL A 57 -1.50 -3.42 2.17
CA VAL A 57 -2.00 -4.73 2.65
C VAL A 57 -3.22 -4.53 3.56
N GLY A 58 -3.10 -3.70 4.60
CA GLY A 58 -4.20 -3.38 5.52
C GLY A 58 -5.37 -2.71 4.79
N MET A 59 -5.06 -1.67 4.01
CA MET A 59 -6.05 -0.91 3.23
C MET A 59 -6.83 -1.80 2.25
N THR A 60 -6.20 -2.83 1.66
CA THR A 60 -6.88 -3.77 0.77
C THR A 60 -8.03 -4.50 1.49
N LEU A 61 -7.82 -4.93 2.72
CA LEU A 61 -8.86 -5.62 3.51
C LEU A 61 -9.98 -4.65 3.92
N VAL A 62 -9.61 -3.44 4.34
CA VAL A 62 -10.59 -2.40 4.69
C VAL A 62 -11.46 -2.04 3.48
N ILE A 63 -10.84 -1.79 2.32
CA ILE A 63 -11.56 -1.49 1.07
C ILE A 63 -12.41 -2.70 0.63
N ALA A 64 -11.93 -3.93 0.79
CA ALA A 64 -12.70 -5.12 0.48
C ALA A 64 -14.02 -5.19 1.27
N THR A 65 -14.07 -4.62 2.49
CA THR A 65 -15.29 -4.52 3.33
C THR A 65 -16.09 -3.22 3.12
N ARG A 66 -15.84 -2.46 2.04
CA ARG A 66 -16.45 -1.14 1.74
C ARG A 66 -16.07 -0.04 2.73
N GLY A 67 -14.94 -0.17 3.42
CA GLY A 67 -14.35 0.86 4.26
C GLY A 67 -13.26 1.63 3.53
N ILE A 68 -12.87 2.75 4.12
CA ILE A 68 -11.65 3.49 3.80
C ILE A 68 -11.02 3.86 5.13
N ASP A 69 -9.74 3.61 5.30
CA ASP A 69 -9.00 3.91 6.53
C ASP A 69 -8.01 5.06 6.28
N LEU A 70 -8.45 6.28 6.55
CA LEU A 70 -7.61 7.46 6.42
C LEU A 70 -6.60 7.62 7.56
N SER A 71 -6.76 6.85 8.63
CA SER A 71 -5.89 6.98 9.81
C SER A 71 -4.57 6.22 9.70
N VAL A 72 -4.36 5.41 8.64
CA VAL A 72 -3.17 4.55 8.54
C VAL A 72 -1.85 5.34 8.59
N GLY A 73 -1.80 6.55 8.01
CA GLY A 73 -0.63 7.42 8.05
C GLY A 73 -0.35 7.95 9.46
N THR A 74 -1.38 8.37 10.17
CA THR A 74 -1.24 8.85 11.57
C THR A 74 -1.03 7.71 12.55
N THR A 75 -1.64 6.55 12.35
CA THR A 75 -1.37 5.32 13.12
C THR A 75 0.10 4.91 12.97
N MET A 76 0.64 4.99 11.75
CA MET A 76 2.07 4.78 11.49
C MET A 76 2.93 5.76 12.30
N ALA A 77 2.56 7.06 12.35
CA ALA A 77 3.27 8.07 13.12
C ALA A 77 3.21 7.80 14.63
N ILE A 78 2.03 7.42 15.17
CA ILE A 78 1.87 7.03 16.58
C ILE A 78 2.80 5.86 16.90
N CYS A 79 2.75 4.79 16.11
CA CYS A 79 3.53 3.58 16.36
C CYS A 79 5.05 3.85 16.27
N GLY A 80 5.47 4.67 15.31
CA GLY A 80 6.86 5.14 15.21
C GLY A 80 7.29 5.98 16.42
N ALA A 81 6.44 6.90 16.87
CA ALA A 81 6.69 7.71 18.06
C ALA A 81 6.80 6.86 19.33
N VAL A 82 5.88 5.91 19.52
CA VAL A 82 5.90 4.95 20.65
C VAL A 82 7.17 4.10 20.63
N ALA A 83 7.56 3.58 19.46
CA ALA A 83 8.79 2.79 19.32
C ALA A 83 10.04 3.63 19.66
N ALA A 84 10.15 4.84 19.11
CA ALA A 84 11.26 5.74 19.36
C ALA A 84 11.33 6.15 20.84
N TRP A 85 10.19 6.46 21.46
CA TRP A 85 10.09 6.79 22.87
C TRP A 85 10.59 5.64 23.76
N ALA A 86 10.17 4.41 23.46
CA ALA A 86 10.61 3.25 24.23
C ALA A 86 12.13 3.01 24.08
N VAL A 87 12.66 3.09 22.84
CA VAL A 87 14.10 2.88 22.60
C VAL A 87 14.93 4.01 23.21
N ALA A 88 14.50 5.27 23.10
CA ALA A 88 15.18 6.42 23.71
C ALA A 88 15.15 6.34 25.26
N GLY A 89 14.09 5.77 25.82
CA GLY A 89 13.96 5.47 27.25
C GLY A 89 14.78 4.26 27.75
N GLY A 90 15.61 3.67 26.88
CA GLY A 90 16.49 2.55 27.24
C GLY A 90 15.80 1.18 27.21
N TRP A 91 14.60 1.06 26.67
CA TRP A 91 13.93 -0.23 26.52
C TRP A 91 14.63 -1.06 25.42
N GLY A 92 14.66 -2.38 25.62
CA GLY A 92 15.21 -3.29 24.61
C GLY A 92 14.38 -3.30 23.32
N LEU A 93 14.96 -3.84 22.24
CA LEU A 93 14.32 -3.94 20.93
C LEU A 93 12.93 -4.59 20.99
N VAL A 94 12.85 -5.78 21.61
CA VAL A 94 11.60 -6.57 21.63
C VAL A 94 10.46 -5.84 22.35
N PRO A 95 10.64 -5.30 23.57
CA PRO A 95 9.60 -4.51 24.23
C PRO A 95 9.14 -3.29 23.40
N ALA A 96 10.07 -2.58 22.75
CA ALA A 96 9.74 -1.42 21.93
C ALA A 96 8.88 -1.81 20.70
N LEU A 97 9.21 -2.92 20.05
CA LEU A 97 8.42 -3.44 18.92
C LEU A 97 7.03 -3.90 19.37
N LEU A 98 6.94 -4.63 20.48
CA LEU A 98 5.65 -5.09 21.01
C LEU A 98 4.75 -3.91 21.38
N LEU A 99 5.32 -2.87 21.99
CA LEU A 99 4.57 -1.67 22.37
C LEU A 99 4.05 -0.91 21.12
N ALA A 100 4.88 -0.78 20.08
CA ALA A 100 4.46 -0.17 18.82
C ALA A 100 3.35 -0.99 18.12
N LEU A 101 3.46 -2.31 18.08
CA LEU A 101 2.44 -3.19 17.52
C LEU A 101 1.14 -3.13 18.35
N ALA A 102 1.23 -3.08 19.69
CA ALA A 102 0.08 -2.90 20.57
C ALA A 102 -0.62 -1.55 20.30
N ALA A 103 0.14 -0.47 20.12
CA ALA A 103 -0.42 0.84 19.78
C ALA A 103 -1.18 0.80 18.44
N GLY A 104 -0.64 0.14 17.42
CA GLY A 104 -1.32 -0.05 16.14
C GLY A 104 -2.56 -0.92 16.23
N ALA A 105 -2.49 -2.02 17.00
CA ALA A 105 -3.66 -2.86 17.26
C ALA A 105 -4.77 -2.08 17.99
N LEU A 106 -4.43 -1.26 18.98
CA LEU A 106 -5.38 -0.41 19.71
C LEU A 106 -6.00 0.67 18.79
N ALA A 107 -5.21 1.30 17.93
CA ALA A 107 -5.72 2.26 16.95
C ALA A 107 -6.69 1.59 15.96
N GLY A 108 -6.33 0.40 15.45
CA GLY A 108 -7.22 -0.39 14.61
C GLY A 108 -8.47 -0.87 15.34
N LEU A 109 -8.35 -1.30 16.60
CA LEU A 109 -9.48 -1.67 17.45
C LEU A 109 -10.44 -0.50 17.66
N TRP A 110 -9.91 0.70 17.93
CA TRP A 110 -10.69 1.93 18.04
C TRP A 110 -11.54 2.18 16.79
N ASN A 111 -10.93 2.19 15.62
CA ASN A 111 -11.65 2.34 14.35
C ASN A 111 -12.67 1.20 14.14
N GLY A 112 -12.25 -0.03 14.38
CA GLY A 112 -13.11 -1.20 14.25
C GLY A 112 -14.36 -1.13 15.13
N LEU A 113 -14.24 -0.67 16.38
CA LEU A 113 -15.36 -0.48 17.30
C LEU A 113 -16.29 0.65 16.83
N LEU A 114 -15.74 1.78 16.41
CA LEU A 114 -16.55 2.89 15.90
C LEU A 114 -17.35 2.49 14.66
N VAL A 115 -16.74 1.73 13.75
CA VAL A 115 -17.39 1.32 12.49
C VAL A 115 -18.34 0.15 12.68
N ALA A 116 -17.91 -0.88 13.42
CA ALA A 116 -18.63 -2.15 13.48
C ALA A 116 -19.70 -2.19 14.57
N VAL A 117 -19.45 -1.54 15.71
CA VAL A 117 -20.34 -1.54 16.90
C VAL A 117 -21.16 -0.28 16.96
N VAL A 118 -20.51 0.90 16.93
CA VAL A 118 -21.22 2.19 17.01
C VAL A 118 -21.95 2.50 15.70
N GLY A 119 -21.48 1.98 14.55
CA GLY A 119 -22.12 2.16 13.25
C GLY A 119 -21.75 3.47 12.55
N ILE A 120 -20.65 4.11 12.96
CA ILE A 120 -20.14 5.32 12.30
C ILE A 120 -19.62 4.95 10.90
N GLN A 121 -19.89 5.81 9.92
CA GLN A 121 -19.36 5.62 8.57
C GLN A 121 -17.83 5.51 8.59
N PRO A 122 -17.22 4.50 7.92
CA PRO A 122 -15.78 4.23 7.97
C PRO A 122 -14.91 5.46 7.73
N PHE A 123 -15.22 6.24 6.69
CA PHE A 123 -14.51 7.46 6.36
C PHE A 123 -14.49 8.47 7.53
N VAL A 124 -15.63 8.68 8.19
CA VAL A 124 -15.75 9.62 9.32
C VAL A 124 -15.00 9.09 10.55
N ALA A 125 -15.16 7.81 10.88
CA ALA A 125 -14.48 7.21 12.03
C ALA A 125 -12.95 7.31 11.91
N THR A 126 -12.42 7.00 10.73
CA THR A 126 -10.96 7.03 10.49
C THR A 126 -10.43 8.46 10.33
N LEU A 127 -11.24 9.40 9.84
CA LEU A 127 -10.88 10.83 9.80
C LEU A 127 -10.71 11.41 11.22
N ILE A 128 -11.54 10.99 12.18
CA ILE A 128 -11.38 11.37 13.60
C ILE A 128 -10.01 10.92 14.11
N LEU A 129 -9.66 9.64 13.89
CA LEU A 129 -8.36 9.13 14.32
C LEU A 129 -7.20 9.76 13.53
N MET A 130 -7.39 10.07 12.25
CA MET A 130 -6.39 10.78 11.44
C MET A 130 -6.00 12.12 12.05
N THR A 131 -6.98 12.92 12.48
CA THR A 131 -6.73 14.24 13.10
C THR A 131 -6.21 14.10 14.52
N MET A 132 -6.90 13.32 15.36
CA MET A 132 -6.51 13.09 16.76
C MET A 132 -5.15 12.38 16.85
N GLY A 133 -4.92 11.41 15.98
CA GLY A 133 -3.70 10.60 15.98
C GLY A 133 -2.44 11.42 15.70
N ARG A 134 -2.53 12.44 14.85
CA ARG A 134 -1.41 13.36 14.64
C ARG A 134 -1.04 14.09 15.94
N GLY A 135 -2.04 14.60 16.66
CA GLY A 135 -1.84 15.20 17.98
C GLY A 135 -1.25 14.22 19.02
N ILE A 136 -1.72 12.97 19.05
CA ILE A 136 -1.17 11.94 19.93
C ILE A 136 0.31 11.68 19.64
N ALA A 137 0.68 11.54 18.36
CA ALA A 137 2.08 11.33 17.97
C ALA A 137 2.96 12.52 18.39
N GLN A 138 2.47 13.77 18.22
CA GLN A 138 3.15 14.98 18.66
C GLN A 138 3.29 15.07 20.19
N LEU A 139 2.28 14.65 20.94
CA LEU A 139 2.37 14.60 22.42
C LEU A 139 3.44 13.62 22.88
N ILE A 140 3.55 12.43 22.26
CA ILE A 140 4.57 11.43 22.59
C ILE A 140 5.98 11.95 22.31
N THR A 141 6.16 12.70 21.22
CA THR A 141 7.46 13.25 20.81
C THR A 141 7.73 14.66 21.33
N GLU A 142 6.81 15.25 22.11
CA GLU A 142 6.85 16.65 22.56
C GLU A 142 7.01 17.65 21.38
N GLY A 143 6.44 17.30 20.22
CA GLY A 143 6.52 18.11 19.00
C GLY A 143 7.90 18.16 18.33
N ARG A 144 8.87 17.41 18.83
CA ARG A 144 10.26 17.35 18.32
C ARG A 144 10.54 16.05 17.60
N ILE A 145 11.60 15.99 16.80
CA ILE A 145 12.12 14.73 16.26
C ILE A 145 12.82 13.99 17.39
N LEU A 146 12.24 12.88 17.83
CA LEU A 146 12.80 12.05 18.88
C LEU A 146 13.80 11.05 18.27
N THR A 147 15.10 11.36 18.41
CA THR A 147 16.18 10.52 17.88
C THR A 147 16.68 9.51 18.90
N PHE A 148 17.18 8.38 18.40
CA PHE A 148 17.78 7.33 19.21
C PHE A 148 18.95 6.65 18.48
N ASN A 149 19.81 5.96 19.23
CA ASN A 149 20.89 5.17 18.66
C ASN A 149 20.82 3.74 19.20
N HIS A 150 20.15 2.85 18.44
CA HIS A 150 20.02 1.43 18.78
C HIS A 150 20.25 0.59 17.52
N ALA A 151 21.38 -0.13 17.48
CA ALA A 151 21.80 -0.87 16.27
C ALA A 151 20.77 -1.91 15.78
N GLY A 152 20.17 -2.69 16.70
CA GLY A 152 19.16 -3.69 16.36
C GLY A 152 17.88 -3.07 15.79
N PHE A 153 17.48 -1.88 16.27
CA PHE A 153 16.32 -1.19 15.73
C PHE A 153 16.64 -0.58 14.34
N ALA A 154 17.80 0.07 14.18
CA ALA A 154 18.25 0.62 12.90
C ALA A 154 18.40 -0.45 11.81
N PHE A 155 18.70 -1.70 12.19
CA PHE A 155 18.77 -2.84 11.26
C PHE A 155 17.44 -3.09 10.54
N LEU A 156 16.30 -2.85 11.18
CA LEU A 156 14.97 -3.03 10.58
C LEU A 156 14.68 -2.05 9.43
N GLY A 157 15.28 -0.84 9.46
CA GLY A 157 15.09 0.17 8.43
C GLY A 157 16.20 0.22 7.38
N SER A 158 17.46 0.03 7.82
CA SER A 158 18.64 0.20 6.96
C SER A 158 19.51 -1.05 6.83
N GLY A 159 19.15 -2.16 7.52
CA GLY A 159 19.85 -3.43 7.42
C GLY A 159 19.64 -4.12 6.07
N THR A 160 20.52 -5.11 5.80
CA THR A 160 20.41 -5.96 4.61
C THR A 160 20.46 -7.43 5.01
N LEU A 161 19.65 -8.23 4.36
CA LEU A 161 19.61 -9.68 4.53
C LEU A 161 19.63 -10.33 3.13
N LEU A 162 20.55 -11.26 2.90
CA LEU A 162 20.74 -11.91 1.58
C LEU A 162 20.90 -10.90 0.42
N GLY A 163 21.59 -9.77 0.68
CA GLY A 163 21.81 -8.72 -0.31
C GLY A 163 20.67 -7.73 -0.51
N LEU A 164 19.46 -8.01 -0.02
CA LEU A 164 18.29 -7.13 -0.13
C LEU A 164 18.04 -6.38 1.18
N PRO A 165 17.44 -5.16 1.12
CA PRO A 165 17.05 -4.41 2.30
C PRO A 165 16.05 -5.18 3.17
N VAL A 166 16.22 -5.12 4.51
CA VAL A 166 15.29 -5.72 5.47
C VAL A 166 13.84 -5.23 5.28
N PRO A 167 13.58 -3.93 5.03
CA PRO A 167 12.23 -3.47 4.70
C PRO A 167 11.56 -4.22 3.56
N ALA A 168 12.33 -4.62 2.52
CA ALA A 168 11.79 -5.39 1.39
C ALA A 168 11.30 -6.77 1.85
N TRP A 169 12.06 -7.46 2.70
CA TRP A 169 11.65 -8.74 3.27
C TRP A 169 10.42 -8.62 4.16
N LEU A 170 10.31 -7.54 4.94
CA LEU A 170 9.18 -7.32 5.85
C LEU A 170 7.87 -7.16 5.08
N TRP A 171 7.82 -6.29 4.06
CA TRP A 171 6.58 -6.11 3.32
C TRP A 171 6.24 -7.31 2.43
N LEU A 172 7.24 -8.01 1.87
CA LEU A 172 7.03 -9.25 1.14
C LEU A 172 6.45 -10.34 2.05
N ALA A 173 7.05 -10.55 3.23
CA ALA A 173 6.58 -11.54 4.19
C ALA A 173 5.16 -11.21 4.69
N CYS A 174 4.89 -9.96 5.05
CA CYS A 174 3.57 -9.50 5.47
C CYS A 174 2.53 -9.68 4.35
N GLY A 175 2.83 -9.20 3.14
CA GLY A 175 1.91 -9.25 2.01
C GLY A 175 1.65 -10.67 1.51
N LEU A 176 2.69 -11.48 1.34
CA LEU A 176 2.54 -12.88 0.91
C LEU A 176 1.89 -13.73 2.00
N GLY A 177 2.24 -13.51 3.26
CA GLY A 177 1.62 -14.17 4.41
C GLY A 177 0.13 -13.86 4.49
N MET A 178 -0.25 -12.58 4.39
CA MET A 178 -1.65 -12.16 4.37
C MET A 178 -2.38 -12.67 3.13
N ALA A 179 -1.76 -12.65 1.95
CA ALA A 179 -2.35 -13.22 0.74
C ALA A 179 -2.58 -14.74 0.86
N ALA A 180 -1.64 -15.45 1.47
CA ALA A 180 -1.78 -16.89 1.74
C ALA A 180 -2.89 -17.15 2.77
N LEU A 181 -2.94 -16.37 3.87
CA LEU A 181 -3.99 -16.46 4.88
C LEU A 181 -5.37 -16.27 4.25
N MET A 182 -5.57 -15.20 3.49
CA MET A 182 -6.87 -14.91 2.85
C MET A 182 -7.27 -15.94 1.79
N ARG A 183 -6.30 -16.57 1.12
CA ARG A 183 -6.60 -17.56 0.06
C ARG A 183 -6.76 -18.98 0.56
N ARG A 184 -6.07 -19.36 1.64
CA ARG A 184 -6.05 -20.72 2.16
C ARG A 184 -7.06 -20.94 3.29
N THR A 185 -7.68 -19.87 3.79
CA THR A 185 -8.69 -19.92 4.85
C THR A 185 -10.02 -19.36 4.36
N ALA A 186 -11.10 -19.63 5.11
CA ALA A 186 -12.41 -19.04 4.85
C ALA A 186 -12.45 -17.52 5.03
N LEU A 187 -11.45 -16.92 5.70
CA LEU A 187 -11.44 -15.48 6.02
C LEU A 187 -11.56 -14.61 4.75
N GLY A 188 -10.85 -14.95 3.69
CA GLY A 188 -10.95 -14.19 2.44
C GLY A 188 -12.35 -14.21 1.84
N LEU A 189 -13.00 -15.37 1.81
CA LEU A 189 -14.38 -15.50 1.34
C LEU A 189 -15.34 -14.69 2.21
N LEU A 190 -15.17 -14.73 3.54
CA LEU A 190 -16.01 -14.01 4.48
C LEU A 190 -15.84 -12.48 4.34
N VAL A 191 -14.62 -11.99 4.14
CA VAL A 191 -14.32 -10.56 3.88
C VAL A 191 -15.00 -10.14 2.56
N GLU A 192 -14.88 -10.92 1.48
CA GLU A 192 -15.53 -10.63 0.21
C GLU A 192 -17.07 -10.63 0.35
N ALA A 193 -17.64 -11.60 1.07
CA ALA A 193 -19.08 -11.71 1.28
C ALA A 193 -19.66 -10.49 2.03
N ILE A 194 -18.99 -10.06 3.12
CA ILE A 194 -19.39 -8.86 3.88
C ILE A 194 -19.29 -7.61 2.99
N GLY A 195 -18.24 -7.52 2.18
CA GLY A 195 -18.05 -6.43 1.24
C GLY A 195 -19.13 -6.38 0.14
N ILE A 196 -19.67 -7.52 -0.27
CA ILE A 196 -20.77 -7.57 -1.27
C ILE A 196 -22.11 -7.20 -0.61
N ASN A 197 -22.44 -7.84 0.50
CA ASN A 197 -23.68 -7.57 1.22
C ASN A 197 -23.60 -7.98 2.70
N ARG A 198 -23.37 -6.99 3.58
CA ARG A 198 -23.25 -7.22 5.03
C ARG A 198 -24.49 -7.88 5.64
N ARG A 199 -25.73 -7.47 5.18
CA ARG A 199 -26.97 -8.02 5.73
C ARG A 199 -27.16 -9.48 5.34
N ALA A 200 -26.94 -9.81 4.06
CA ALA A 200 -27.05 -11.19 3.59
C ALA A 200 -26.02 -12.09 4.28
N SER A 201 -24.79 -11.62 4.48
CA SER A 201 -23.76 -12.34 5.21
C SER A 201 -24.14 -12.61 6.67
N ALA A 202 -24.73 -11.63 7.35
CA ALA A 202 -25.22 -11.80 8.72
C ALA A 202 -26.36 -12.82 8.80
N LEU A 203 -27.30 -12.83 7.84
CA LEU A 203 -28.37 -13.83 7.75
C LEU A 203 -27.84 -15.25 7.47
N ALA A 204 -26.69 -15.35 6.79
CA ALA A 204 -25.98 -16.61 6.58
C ALA A 204 -25.12 -17.06 7.79
N GLY A 205 -25.23 -16.36 8.96
CA GLY A 205 -24.52 -16.71 10.18
C GLY A 205 -23.13 -16.12 10.32
N VAL A 206 -22.69 -15.24 9.42
CA VAL A 206 -21.37 -14.60 9.51
C VAL A 206 -21.41 -13.45 10.52
N ASN A 207 -20.54 -13.49 11.54
CA ASN A 207 -20.39 -12.39 12.47
C ASN A 207 -19.62 -11.22 11.82
N ALA A 208 -20.36 -10.36 11.10
CA ALA A 208 -19.80 -9.23 10.38
C ALA A 208 -19.09 -8.22 11.30
N THR A 209 -19.57 -8.06 12.55
CA THR A 209 -18.98 -7.13 13.52
C THR A 209 -17.56 -7.54 13.91
N VAL A 210 -17.39 -8.80 14.31
CA VAL A 210 -16.06 -9.32 14.69
C VAL A 210 -15.08 -9.25 13.51
N LEU A 211 -15.55 -9.61 12.30
CA LEU A 211 -14.69 -9.60 11.13
C LEU A 211 -14.27 -8.18 10.72
N LEU A 212 -15.17 -7.20 10.81
CA LEU A 212 -14.84 -5.79 10.57
C LEU A 212 -13.81 -5.28 11.59
N ILE A 213 -14.00 -5.56 12.88
CA ILE A 213 -13.02 -5.19 13.90
C ILE A 213 -11.66 -5.82 13.57
N ALA A 214 -11.61 -7.11 13.25
CA ALA A 214 -10.39 -7.81 12.90
C ALA A 214 -9.68 -7.18 11.68
N VAL A 215 -10.43 -6.76 10.66
CA VAL A 215 -9.89 -6.07 9.46
C VAL A 215 -9.22 -4.75 9.84
N TYR A 216 -9.85 -3.93 10.69
CA TYR A 216 -9.24 -2.68 11.15
C TYR A 216 -8.03 -2.90 12.07
N VAL A 217 -8.06 -3.93 12.92
CA VAL A 217 -6.91 -4.31 13.76
C VAL A 217 -5.72 -4.72 12.86
N VAL A 218 -5.97 -5.51 11.80
CA VAL A 218 -4.93 -5.88 10.83
C VAL A 218 -4.41 -4.63 10.11
N SER A 219 -5.28 -3.68 9.72
CA SER A 219 -4.87 -2.40 9.14
C SER A 219 -3.93 -1.63 10.08
N GLY A 220 -4.30 -1.52 11.36
CA GLY A 220 -3.48 -0.88 12.38
C GLY A 220 -2.13 -1.58 12.62
N LEU A 221 -2.09 -2.91 12.59
CA LEU A 221 -0.83 -3.68 12.69
C LEU A 221 0.07 -3.46 11.46
N CYS A 222 -0.49 -3.41 10.26
CA CYS A 222 0.25 -3.06 9.05
C CYS A 222 0.82 -1.64 9.13
N ALA A 223 0.04 -0.68 9.65
CA ALA A 223 0.49 0.69 9.89
C ALA A 223 1.60 0.74 10.96
N ALA A 224 1.53 -0.08 12.01
CA ALA A 224 2.59 -0.20 13.01
C ALA A 224 3.90 -0.70 12.40
N LEU A 225 3.86 -1.74 11.56
CA LEU A 225 5.03 -2.24 10.85
C LEU A 225 5.64 -1.17 9.95
N ALA A 226 4.81 -0.40 9.22
CA ALA A 226 5.26 0.72 8.40
C ALA A 226 5.94 1.80 9.26
N GLY A 227 5.36 2.14 10.41
CA GLY A 227 5.92 3.10 11.37
C GLY A 227 7.27 2.66 11.93
N ILE A 228 7.39 1.38 12.32
CA ILE A 228 8.65 0.80 12.78
C ILE A 228 9.73 0.91 11.70
N VAL A 229 9.42 0.55 10.45
CA VAL A 229 10.38 0.60 9.33
C VAL A 229 10.87 2.04 9.08
N VAL A 230 9.95 3.01 9.01
CA VAL A 230 10.32 4.41 8.75
C VAL A 230 11.13 4.99 9.91
N THR A 231 10.69 4.76 11.15
CA THR A 231 11.40 5.21 12.36
C THR A 231 12.79 4.58 12.48
N ALA A 232 12.93 3.31 12.06
CA ALA A 232 14.21 2.61 12.04
C ALA A 232 15.16 3.16 10.95
N ASP A 233 14.62 3.54 9.79
CA ASP A 233 15.42 4.06 8.68
C ASP A 233 16.04 5.43 9.00
N ILE A 234 15.24 6.35 9.56
CA ILE A 234 15.71 7.69 9.94
C ILE A 234 16.35 7.74 11.34
N ARG A 235 16.31 6.61 12.09
CA ARG A 235 16.76 6.51 13.49
C ARG A 235 16.12 7.54 14.41
N GLY A 236 14.85 7.79 14.19
CA GLY A 236 14.08 8.77 14.95
C GLY A 236 12.61 8.75 14.58
N ALA A 237 11.79 9.45 15.35
CA ALA A 237 10.38 9.65 15.06
C ALA A 237 10.12 11.13 14.77
N ASP A 238 9.66 11.42 13.56
CA ASP A 238 9.15 12.73 13.14
C ASP A 238 7.62 12.68 13.14
N ALA A 239 7.02 13.04 14.25
CA ALA A 239 5.56 13.03 14.38
C ALA A 239 4.83 14.00 13.45
N ASN A 240 5.52 15.02 12.92
CA ASN A 240 4.94 16.02 12.05
C ASN A 240 4.81 15.51 10.61
N ASN A 241 5.84 14.83 10.10
CA ASN A 241 5.91 14.42 8.69
C ASN A 241 5.72 12.93 8.46
N ALA A 242 5.97 12.06 9.46
CA ALA A 242 5.81 10.62 9.29
C ALA A 242 4.39 10.26 8.86
N GLY A 243 4.26 9.51 7.80
CA GLY A 243 2.98 9.03 7.26
C GLY A 243 2.15 10.09 6.56
N LEU A 244 2.63 11.32 6.37
CA LEU A 244 1.87 12.38 5.70
C LEU A 244 1.61 12.01 4.24
N TRP A 245 0.33 12.02 3.85
CA TRP A 245 -0.20 11.63 2.52
C TRP A 245 -0.04 10.15 2.15
N LEU A 246 0.57 9.31 3.00
CA LEU A 246 0.72 7.87 2.71
C LEU A 246 -0.60 7.11 2.73
N GLU A 247 -1.63 7.60 3.42
CA GLU A 247 -2.99 7.07 3.34
C GLU A 247 -3.54 7.15 1.91
N LEU A 248 -3.28 8.25 1.20
CA LEU A 248 -3.70 8.41 -0.20
C LEU A 248 -2.90 7.47 -1.12
N ASP A 249 -1.58 7.36 -0.91
CA ASP A 249 -0.74 6.44 -1.67
C ASP A 249 -1.18 4.98 -1.47
N ALA A 250 -1.55 4.60 -0.24
CA ALA A 250 -2.07 3.27 0.04
C ALA A 250 -3.40 3.00 -0.68
N ILE A 251 -4.33 3.97 -0.70
CA ILE A 251 -5.58 3.87 -1.45
C ILE A 251 -5.30 3.76 -2.95
N LEU A 252 -4.44 4.63 -3.49
CA LEU A 252 -4.04 4.60 -4.90
C LEU A 252 -3.39 3.26 -5.27
N ALA A 253 -2.52 2.71 -4.43
CA ALA A 253 -1.90 1.41 -4.65
C ALA A 253 -2.95 0.29 -4.75
N VAL A 254 -3.98 0.31 -3.89
CA VAL A 254 -5.08 -0.65 -3.92
C VAL A 254 -5.92 -0.51 -5.20
N VAL A 255 -6.21 0.72 -5.62
CA VAL A 255 -7.01 1.01 -6.82
C VAL A 255 -6.25 0.68 -8.10
N ILE A 256 -4.97 1.08 -8.21
CA ILE A 256 -4.08 0.71 -9.32
C ILE A 256 -3.92 -0.82 -9.39
N GLY A 257 -3.91 -1.49 -8.23
CA GLY A 257 -3.99 -2.93 -8.11
C GLY A 257 -5.27 -3.54 -8.69
N GLY A 258 -6.25 -2.73 -9.10
CA GLY A 258 -7.52 -3.18 -9.69
C GLY A 258 -8.53 -3.68 -8.66
N ASN A 259 -8.39 -3.32 -7.40
CA ASN A 259 -9.41 -3.59 -6.38
C ASN A 259 -10.46 -2.49 -6.41
N SER A 260 -11.73 -2.89 -6.27
CA SER A 260 -12.86 -1.96 -6.31
C SER A 260 -13.05 -1.26 -4.97
N LEU A 261 -13.19 0.07 -4.99
CA LEU A 261 -13.57 0.85 -3.81
C LEU A 261 -15.00 0.53 -3.31
N LEU A 262 -15.81 -0.13 -4.15
CA LEU A 262 -17.16 -0.57 -3.78
C LEU A 262 -17.15 -1.88 -2.96
N GLY A 263 -15.98 -2.40 -2.60
CA GLY A 263 -15.81 -3.63 -1.84
C GLY A 263 -16.01 -4.91 -2.64
N GLY A 264 -15.98 -6.03 -1.95
CA GLY A 264 -16.11 -7.37 -2.53
C GLY A 264 -14.77 -7.99 -2.89
N ARG A 265 -14.63 -8.51 -4.10
CA ARG A 265 -13.44 -9.24 -4.54
C ARG A 265 -12.16 -8.38 -4.45
N PHE A 266 -11.11 -8.93 -3.87
CA PHE A 266 -9.84 -8.24 -3.70
C PHE A 266 -8.63 -9.11 -4.04
N SER A 267 -7.46 -8.49 -4.18
CA SER A 267 -6.18 -9.16 -4.39
C SER A 267 -5.04 -8.38 -3.74
N ILE A 268 -4.52 -8.90 -2.64
CA ILE A 268 -3.38 -8.29 -1.94
C ILE A 268 -2.14 -8.21 -2.84
N ILE A 269 -1.86 -9.27 -3.63
CA ILE A 269 -0.73 -9.29 -4.56
C ILE A 269 -0.85 -8.15 -5.60
N ALA A 270 -2.06 -7.90 -6.08
CA ALA A 270 -2.29 -6.82 -7.02
C ALA A 270 -2.08 -5.43 -6.38
N SER A 271 -2.48 -5.25 -5.12
CA SER A 271 -2.19 -4.03 -4.34
C SER A 271 -0.70 -3.81 -4.10
N LEU A 272 0.06 -4.89 -3.82
CA LEU A 272 1.52 -4.81 -3.71
C LEU A 272 2.17 -4.36 -5.01
N LEU A 273 1.71 -4.85 -6.16
CA LEU A 273 2.14 -4.34 -7.46
C LEU A 273 1.78 -2.87 -7.65
N GLY A 274 0.59 -2.46 -7.21
CA GLY A 274 0.18 -1.05 -7.18
C GLY A 274 1.12 -0.18 -6.33
N ALA A 275 1.51 -0.66 -5.15
CA ALA A 275 2.48 0.03 -4.30
C ALA A 275 3.86 0.17 -4.97
N LEU A 276 4.32 -0.87 -5.67
CA LEU A 276 5.55 -0.79 -6.46
C LEU A 276 5.44 0.19 -7.63
N ILE A 277 4.28 0.28 -8.29
CA ILE A 277 4.03 1.28 -9.33
C ILE A 277 4.15 2.69 -8.75
N ILE A 278 3.46 2.99 -7.63
CA ILE A 278 3.54 4.29 -6.95
C ILE A 278 5.00 4.63 -6.60
N GLN A 279 5.71 3.69 -5.98
CA GLN A 279 7.10 3.94 -5.58
C GLN A 279 8.06 4.09 -6.77
N THR A 280 7.79 3.38 -7.87
CA THR A 280 8.58 3.56 -9.11
C THR A 280 8.37 4.95 -9.71
N ILE A 281 7.14 5.48 -9.65
CA ILE A 281 6.83 6.86 -10.04
C ILE A 281 7.62 7.84 -9.18
N ASP A 282 7.54 7.71 -7.86
CA ASP A 282 8.24 8.60 -6.91
C ASP A 282 9.75 8.58 -7.12
N THR A 283 10.33 7.38 -7.28
CA THR A 283 11.77 7.23 -7.53
C THR A 283 12.15 7.81 -8.89
N GLY A 284 11.33 7.62 -9.92
CA GLY A 284 11.55 8.19 -11.26
C GLY A 284 11.54 9.73 -11.26
N ILE A 285 10.59 10.33 -10.54
CA ILE A 285 10.49 11.80 -10.40
C ILE A 285 11.73 12.35 -9.67
N LEU A 286 12.15 11.67 -8.59
CA LEU A 286 13.34 12.05 -7.83
C LEU A 286 14.61 12.01 -8.68
N LEU A 287 14.79 10.94 -9.46
CA LEU A 287 15.95 10.76 -10.34
C LEU A 287 15.95 11.72 -11.52
N ALA A 288 14.78 12.15 -11.98
CA ALA A 288 14.64 13.17 -13.02
C ALA A 288 15.03 14.57 -12.54
N GLY A 289 15.29 14.77 -11.24
CA GLY A 289 15.73 16.05 -10.66
C GLY A 289 14.63 17.11 -10.60
N PHE A 290 13.36 16.71 -10.66
CA PHE A 290 12.26 17.65 -10.47
C PHE A 290 12.23 18.17 -9.03
N PRO A 291 11.97 19.49 -8.81
CA PRO A 291 11.72 20.04 -7.49
C PRO A 291 10.57 19.29 -6.78
N SER A 292 10.68 19.16 -5.45
CA SER A 292 9.72 18.41 -4.62
C SER A 292 8.27 18.90 -4.77
N GLU A 293 8.09 20.17 -5.10
CA GLU A 293 6.78 20.81 -5.30
C GLU A 293 5.99 20.21 -6.47
N TYR A 294 6.70 19.71 -7.48
CA TYR A 294 6.05 19.08 -8.65
C TYR A 294 5.70 17.61 -8.43
N ASN A 295 6.25 16.96 -7.38
CA ASN A 295 6.07 15.53 -7.15
C ASN A 295 4.60 15.12 -7.09
N LEU A 296 3.79 15.83 -6.28
CA LEU A 296 2.36 15.52 -6.13
C LEU A 296 1.59 15.69 -7.44
N VAL A 297 1.89 16.74 -8.22
CA VAL A 297 1.21 17.02 -9.49
C VAL A 297 1.56 15.97 -10.54
N ILE A 298 2.86 15.66 -10.68
CA ILE A 298 3.35 14.66 -11.65
C ILE A 298 2.81 13.28 -11.27
N LYS A 299 2.88 12.91 -9.99
CA LYS A 299 2.33 11.65 -9.47
C LYS A 299 0.84 11.53 -9.79
N ALA A 300 0.04 12.56 -9.48
CA ALA A 300 -1.39 12.57 -9.75
C ALA A 300 -1.69 12.41 -11.25
N GLY A 301 -0.95 13.12 -12.13
CA GLY A 301 -1.08 12.99 -13.57
C GLY A 301 -0.76 11.59 -14.08
N LEU A 302 0.36 11.00 -13.63
CA LEU A 302 0.75 9.65 -14.03
C LEU A 302 -0.24 8.59 -13.52
N VAL A 303 -0.70 8.72 -12.27
CA VAL A 303 -1.71 7.83 -11.71
C VAL A 303 -3.02 7.94 -12.49
N LEU A 304 -3.47 9.15 -12.85
CA LEU A 304 -4.65 9.34 -13.68
C LEU A 304 -4.51 8.63 -15.04
N VAL A 305 -3.38 8.78 -15.71
CA VAL A 305 -3.10 8.08 -16.98
C VAL A 305 -3.17 6.56 -16.81
N ILE A 306 -2.54 6.02 -15.76
CA ILE A 306 -2.56 4.58 -15.49
C ILE A 306 -3.99 4.09 -15.25
N LEU A 307 -4.80 4.80 -14.44
CA LEU A 307 -6.18 4.43 -14.16
C LEU A 307 -7.08 4.52 -15.39
N VAL A 308 -6.88 5.54 -16.23
CA VAL A 308 -7.59 5.70 -17.51
C VAL A 308 -7.27 4.52 -18.44
N LEU A 309 -6.00 4.16 -18.59
CA LEU A 309 -5.58 3.02 -19.43
C LEU A 309 -6.09 1.67 -18.90
N GLN A 310 -6.24 1.53 -17.59
CA GLN A 310 -6.78 0.31 -16.94
C GLN A 310 -8.32 0.28 -16.94
N SER A 311 -9.00 1.36 -17.34
CA SER A 311 -10.46 1.44 -17.31
C SER A 311 -11.12 0.39 -18.22
N PRO A 312 -12.04 -0.44 -17.68
CA PRO A 312 -12.75 -1.44 -18.48
C PRO A 312 -13.59 -0.83 -19.60
N ARG A 313 -14.08 0.41 -19.44
CA ARG A 313 -14.84 1.15 -20.46
C ARG A 313 -13.96 1.47 -21.67
N ILE A 314 -12.79 2.03 -21.42
CA ILE A 314 -11.83 2.37 -22.47
C ILE A 314 -11.35 1.09 -23.18
N ALA A 315 -11.05 0.03 -22.42
CA ALA A 315 -10.71 -1.25 -23.03
C ALA A 315 -11.84 -1.84 -23.89
N GLY A 316 -13.10 -1.61 -23.51
CA GLY A 316 -14.28 -1.99 -24.30
C GLY A 316 -14.40 -1.20 -25.60
N GLU A 317 -14.29 0.12 -25.53
CA GLU A 317 -14.36 1.01 -26.71
C GLU A 317 -13.21 0.76 -27.70
N TRP A 318 -12.00 0.51 -27.20
CA TRP A 318 -10.85 0.13 -28.04
C TRP A 318 -11.07 -1.20 -28.76
N ARG A 319 -11.73 -2.18 -28.13
CA ARG A 319 -12.08 -3.44 -28.80
C ARG A 319 -13.09 -3.20 -29.90
N LEU A 320 -14.16 -2.47 -29.63
CA LEU A 320 -15.20 -2.14 -30.62
C LEU A 320 -14.60 -1.36 -31.81
N TRP A 321 -13.75 -0.36 -31.54
CA TRP A 321 -13.06 0.40 -32.56
C TRP A 321 -12.14 -0.49 -33.42
N ARG A 322 -11.37 -1.38 -32.79
CA ARG A 322 -10.49 -2.32 -33.51
C ARG A 322 -11.25 -3.29 -34.36
N ASP A 323 -12.37 -3.80 -33.86
CA ASP A 323 -13.20 -4.78 -34.57
C ASP A 323 -13.92 -4.11 -35.74
N SER A 324 -14.39 -2.87 -35.60
CA SER A 324 -14.96 -2.07 -36.72
C SER A 324 -13.91 -1.77 -37.81
N HIS A 325 -12.66 -1.49 -37.41
CA HIS A 325 -11.57 -1.23 -38.39
C HIS A 325 -11.12 -2.54 -39.08
N ARG A 326 -11.16 -3.68 -38.41
CA ARG A 326 -10.93 -4.98 -39.06
C ARG A 326 -12.02 -5.33 -40.06
N ALA A 327 -13.28 -5.20 -39.67
CA ALA A 327 -14.41 -5.42 -40.59
C ALA A 327 -14.36 -4.50 -41.82
N SER A 328 -13.98 -3.23 -41.64
CA SER A 328 -13.82 -2.28 -42.73
C SER A 328 -12.66 -2.64 -43.68
N ARG A 329 -11.55 -3.19 -43.15
CA ARG A 329 -10.42 -3.67 -43.98
C ARG A 329 -10.78 -4.93 -44.75
N GLU A 330 -11.48 -5.87 -44.14
CA GLU A 330 -11.96 -7.11 -44.78
C GLU A 330 -12.98 -6.81 -45.87
N ALA A 331 -13.92 -5.89 -45.64
CA ALA A 331 -14.88 -5.44 -46.66
C ALA A 331 -14.18 -4.80 -47.88
N ARG A 332 -13.16 -3.94 -47.65
CA ARG A 332 -12.36 -3.33 -48.74
C ARG A 332 -11.51 -4.38 -49.48
N ALA A 333 -10.98 -5.38 -48.80
CA ALA A 333 -10.22 -6.46 -49.44
C ALA A 333 -11.15 -7.34 -50.33
N ALA A 334 -12.34 -7.68 -49.82
CA ALA A 334 -13.33 -8.44 -50.59
C ALA A 334 -13.88 -7.69 -51.80
N GLN A 335 -13.95 -6.36 -51.75
CA GLN A 335 -14.33 -5.52 -52.88
C GLN A 335 -13.25 -5.48 -53.96
N ARG A 336 -11.96 -5.44 -53.57
CA ARG A 336 -10.82 -5.47 -54.52
C ARG A 336 -10.59 -6.83 -55.18
N SER A 337 -11.07 -7.93 -54.59
CA SER A 337 -10.97 -9.26 -55.20
C SER A 337 -12.12 -9.57 -56.19
N ARG A 338 -13.12 -8.68 -56.30
CA ARG A 338 -14.24 -8.81 -57.22
C ARG A 338 -14.13 -7.92 -58.47
N THR A 339 -13.15 -7.02 -58.48
CA THR A 339 -12.72 -6.22 -59.65
C THR A 339 -11.46 -6.79 -60.26
#